data_e19f0c31ded2d70b36419d4cc2c1a114
#
_entry.id   e19f0c31ded2d70b36419d4cc2c1a114
#
_cell.length_a   1.000
_cell.length_b   1.000
_cell.length_c   1.000
_cell.angle_alpha   90.00
_cell.angle_beta   90.00
_cell.angle_gamma   90.00
#
_symmetry.space_group_name_H-M   'P 1'
#
loop_
_entity.id
_entity.type
_entity.pdbx_description
1 polymer ?
#
loop_
_entity_poly.entity_id
_entity_poly.type
_entity_poly.pdbx_seq_one_letter_code
_entity_poly.pdbx_strand_id
1 'polypeptide(L)'
;MDFPMAEDSTLWMLLMTKMVAFAKAAQRVYQRRQQPEAEKYFMRGWLLRMGFGGSDFKAARQALLKNLKGCSAFPDAEKAQRHQEHWAEIRRQHREARAERAEEAQETTEDACTVVEGRKIHD
;
A
#
# COMPACT_ATOMS: atom_id res chain seq x y z
N MET A 1 10.16 -33.28 -3.67
CA MET A 1 9.77 -31.98 -4.21
C MET A 1 8.26 -31.85 -4.06
N ASP A 2 7.84 -31.04 -3.13
CA ASP A 2 6.43 -30.71 -3.01
C ASP A 2 6.05 -29.68 -4.09
N PHE A 3 5.31 -30.12 -5.08
CA PHE A 3 4.76 -29.23 -6.07
C PHE A 3 3.70 -28.34 -5.40
N PRO A 4 3.63 -27.05 -5.76
CA PRO A 4 2.63 -26.17 -5.20
C PRO A 4 1.22 -26.69 -5.41
N MET A 5 0.34 -26.40 -4.47
CA MET A 5 -1.05 -26.81 -4.48
C MET A 5 -1.78 -26.39 -5.77
N ALA A 6 -2.93 -26.97 -6.04
CA ALA A 6 -3.70 -26.76 -7.28
C ALA A 6 -3.97 -25.28 -7.62
N GLU A 7 -4.09 -24.43 -6.62
CA GLU A 7 -4.22 -22.97 -6.80
C GLU A 7 -3.01 -22.33 -7.47
N ASP A 8 -1.80 -22.76 -7.07
CA ASP A 8 -0.56 -22.27 -7.67
C ASP A 8 -0.41 -22.73 -9.13
N SER A 9 -0.85 -23.94 -9.45
CA SER A 9 -0.84 -24.45 -10.82
C SER A 9 -1.71 -23.60 -11.75
N THR A 10 -2.89 -23.20 -11.30
CA THR A 10 -3.80 -22.33 -12.06
C THR A 10 -3.18 -20.96 -12.30
N LEU A 11 -2.52 -20.40 -11.28
CA LEU A 11 -1.82 -19.14 -11.38
C LEU A 11 -0.68 -19.19 -12.42
N TRP A 12 0.13 -20.24 -12.39
CA TRP A 12 1.22 -20.45 -13.35
C TRP A 12 0.71 -20.62 -14.78
N MET A 13 -0.36 -21.37 -14.99
CA MET A 13 -0.97 -21.52 -16.30
C MET A 13 -1.50 -20.19 -16.83
N LEU A 14 -2.15 -19.40 -16.00
CA LEU A 14 -2.63 -18.06 -16.35
C LEU A 14 -1.47 -17.14 -16.73
N LEU A 15 -0.40 -17.14 -15.92
CA LEU A 15 0.80 -16.36 -16.19
C LEU A 15 1.43 -16.74 -17.54
N MET A 16 1.63 -18.03 -17.78
CA MET A 16 2.20 -18.52 -19.05
C MET A 16 1.35 -18.14 -20.26
N THR A 17 0.04 -18.27 -20.16
CA THR A 17 -0.90 -17.89 -21.23
C THR A 17 -0.80 -16.41 -21.57
N LYS A 18 -0.75 -15.54 -20.55
CA LYS A 18 -0.61 -14.09 -20.75
C LYS A 18 0.78 -13.70 -21.26
N MET A 19 1.83 -14.38 -20.82
CA MET A 19 3.19 -14.18 -21.34
C MET A 19 3.29 -14.50 -22.82
N VAL A 20 2.72 -15.60 -23.27
CA VAL A 20 2.70 -16.00 -24.68
C VAL A 20 1.93 -14.97 -25.52
N ALA A 21 0.76 -14.55 -25.06
CA ALA A 21 -0.03 -13.52 -25.72
C ALA A 21 0.73 -12.18 -25.82
N PHE A 22 1.39 -11.78 -24.75
CA PHE A 22 2.21 -10.57 -24.72
C PHE A 22 3.42 -10.67 -25.67
N ALA A 23 4.12 -11.79 -25.67
CA ALA A 23 5.25 -12.03 -26.56
C ALA A 23 4.87 -11.97 -28.03
N LYS A 24 3.70 -12.49 -28.40
CA LYS A 24 3.17 -12.41 -29.78
C LYS A 24 2.82 -10.98 -30.20
N ALA A 25 2.36 -10.16 -29.27
CA ALA A 25 2.00 -8.76 -29.52
C ALA A 25 3.20 -7.80 -29.42
N ALA A 26 4.31 -8.21 -28.82
CA ALA A 26 5.47 -7.36 -28.59
C ALA A 26 6.21 -7.05 -29.91
N GLN A 27 6.42 -5.75 -30.16
CA GLN A 27 7.19 -5.28 -31.32
C GLN A 27 8.70 -5.22 -31.06
N ARG A 28 9.10 -5.10 -29.79
CA ARG A 28 10.50 -5.01 -29.35
C ARG A 28 10.73 -5.86 -28.12
N VAL A 29 11.79 -6.65 -28.16
CA VAL A 29 12.25 -7.46 -27.02
C VAL A 29 13.69 -7.11 -26.72
N TYR A 30 13.97 -6.77 -25.47
CA TYR A 30 15.32 -6.49 -24.99
C TYR A 30 15.94 -7.77 -24.44
N GLN A 31 17.09 -8.16 -24.98
CA GLN A 31 17.81 -9.37 -24.53
C GLN A 31 18.63 -9.17 -23.25
N ARG A 32 18.84 -7.93 -22.83
CA ARG A 32 19.63 -7.63 -21.64
C ARG A 32 18.84 -7.91 -20.37
N ARG A 33 19.45 -8.70 -19.49
CA ARG A 33 18.93 -8.91 -18.14
C ARG A 33 19.02 -7.60 -17.37
N GLN A 34 17.88 -7.14 -16.88
CA GLN A 34 17.80 -6.00 -15.97
C GLN A 34 17.82 -6.50 -14.53
N GLN A 35 18.57 -5.80 -13.66
CA GLN A 35 18.57 -6.06 -12.22
C GLN A 35 18.13 -4.79 -11.51
N PRO A 36 16.83 -4.54 -11.43
CA PRO A 36 16.30 -3.37 -10.75
C PRO A 36 16.46 -3.51 -9.24
N GLU A 37 16.66 -2.40 -8.56
CA GLU A 37 16.72 -2.34 -7.10
C GLU A 37 15.38 -2.71 -6.45
N ALA A 38 14.29 -2.20 -7.01
CA ALA A 38 12.93 -2.52 -6.58
C ALA A 38 12.25 -3.49 -7.55
N GLU A 39 12.49 -4.77 -7.38
CA GLU A 39 11.94 -5.83 -8.23
C GLU A 39 10.40 -5.84 -8.25
N LYS A 40 9.76 -5.60 -7.10
CA LYS A 40 8.30 -5.54 -6.99
C LYS A 40 7.68 -4.45 -7.85
N TYR A 41 8.29 -3.27 -7.89
CA TYR A 41 7.79 -2.16 -8.69
C TYR A 41 7.80 -2.48 -10.18
N PHE A 42 8.93 -2.96 -10.68
CA PHE A 42 9.09 -3.28 -12.09
C PHE A 42 8.26 -4.49 -12.51
N MET A 43 8.20 -5.51 -11.67
CA MET A 43 7.37 -6.69 -11.92
C MET A 43 5.88 -6.36 -11.92
N ARG A 44 5.43 -5.51 -11.01
CA ARG A 44 4.04 -5.02 -11.00
C ARG A 44 3.71 -4.28 -12.30
N GLY A 45 4.58 -3.37 -12.75
CA GLY A 45 4.40 -2.65 -14.00
C GLY A 45 4.33 -3.58 -15.22
N TRP A 46 5.15 -4.61 -15.24
CA TRP A 46 5.14 -5.63 -16.27
C TRP A 46 3.86 -6.47 -16.25
N LEU A 47 3.41 -6.92 -15.09
CA LEU A 47 2.14 -7.63 -14.92
C LEU A 47 0.94 -6.81 -15.40
N LEU A 48 0.90 -5.52 -15.10
CA LEU A 48 -0.15 -4.63 -15.59
C LEU A 48 -0.15 -4.53 -17.13
N ARG A 49 1.01 -4.48 -17.74
CA ARG A 49 1.15 -4.49 -19.21
C ARG A 49 0.71 -5.79 -19.84
N MET A 50 0.89 -6.92 -19.16
CA MET A 50 0.43 -8.23 -19.61
C MET A 50 -1.08 -8.47 -19.46
N GLY A 51 -1.80 -7.56 -18.79
CA GLY A 51 -3.23 -7.67 -18.59
C GLY A 51 -3.65 -8.23 -17.23
N PHE A 52 -2.77 -8.24 -16.23
CA PHE A 52 -3.12 -8.54 -14.82
C PHE A 52 -3.63 -7.31 -14.07
N GLY A 53 -4.24 -6.36 -14.77
CA GLY A 53 -4.89 -5.19 -14.17
C GLY A 53 -6.26 -5.52 -13.60
N GLY A 54 -6.75 -4.64 -12.73
CA GLY A 54 -8.08 -4.76 -12.14
C GLY A 54 -8.14 -5.53 -10.83
N SER A 55 -9.32 -5.51 -10.21
CA SER A 55 -9.59 -6.15 -8.93
C SER A 55 -9.56 -7.68 -8.99
N ASP A 56 -9.97 -8.27 -10.11
CA ASP A 56 -10.04 -9.73 -10.30
C ASP A 56 -8.65 -10.39 -10.24
N PHE A 57 -7.62 -9.68 -10.67
CA PHE A 57 -6.23 -10.15 -10.66
C PHE A 57 -5.40 -9.67 -9.46
N LYS A 58 -6.01 -9.03 -8.48
CA LYS A 58 -5.32 -8.51 -7.30
C LYS A 58 -4.62 -9.63 -6.51
N ALA A 59 -5.31 -10.72 -6.25
CA ALA A 59 -4.76 -11.88 -5.53
C ALA A 59 -3.60 -12.52 -6.32
N ALA A 60 -3.74 -12.65 -7.64
CA ALA A 60 -2.69 -13.17 -8.51
C ALA A 60 -1.44 -12.29 -8.48
N ARG A 61 -1.59 -10.97 -8.57
CA ARG A 61 -0.47 -10.03 -8.45
C ARG A 61 0.23 -10.13 -7.09
N GLN A 62 -0.52 -10.19 -6.01
CA GLN A 62 0.05 -10.34 -4.66
C GLN A 62 0.84 -11.63 -4.52
N ALA A 63 0.34 -12.74 -5.02
CA ALA A 63 1.04 -14.03 -4.99
C ALA A 63 2.34 -14.00 -5.78
N LEU A 64 2.35 -13.39 -6.98
CA LEU A 64 3.53 -13.29 -7.83
C LEU A 64 4.58 -12.32 -7.28
N LEU A 65 4.18 -11.28 -6.54
CA LEU A 65 5.08 -10.27 -5.98
C LEU A 65 5.62 -10.63 -4.59
N LYS A 66 5.08 -11.65 -3.95
CA LYS A 66 5.36 -12.00 -2.54
C LYS A 66 6.85 -12.17 -2.21
N ASN A 67 7.62 -12.80 -3.09
CA ASN A 67 9.02 -13.17 -2.86
C ASN A 67 10.03 -12.20 -3.47
N LEU A 68 9.58 -11.08 -4.01
CA LEU A 68 10.44 -10.09 -4.66
C LEU A 68 10.89 -9.00 -3.68
N LYS A 69 12.02 -8.37 -4.00
CA LYS A 69 12.61 -7.28 -3.21
C LYS A 69 11.94 -5.94 -3.48
N GLY A 70 12.00 -5.05 -2.51
CA GLY A 70 11.64 -3.66 -2.64
C GLY A 70 10.16 -3.36 -2.43
N CYS A 71 9.76 -2.16 -2.79
CA CYS A 71 8.40 -1.66 -2.67
C CYS A 71 7.70 -1.69 -4.03
N SER A 72 6.43 -2.06 -4.05
CA SER A 72 5.63 -2.06 -5.30
C SER A 72 5.22 -0.66 -5.75
N ALA A 73 5.28 0.34 -4.87
CA ALA A 73 4.85 1.71 -5.16
C ALA A 73 5.95 2.60 -5.73
N PHE A 74 7.22 2.32 -5.42
CA PHE A 74 8.34 3.19 -5.79
C PHE A 74 9.48 2.40 -6.43
N PRO A 75 10.09 2.95 -7.50
CA PRO A 75 11.23 2.31 -8.18
C PRO A 75 12.52 2.37 -7.38
N ASP A 76 12.67 3.38 -6.52
CA ASP A 76 13.88 3.64 -5.74
C ASP A 76 13.61 3.57 -4.24
N ALA A 77 14.53 2.99 -3.48
CA ALA A 77 14.46 2.93 -2.02
C ALA A 77 14.42 4.33 -1.39
N GLU A 78 15.16 5.28 -1.94
CA GLU A 78 15.20 6.66 -1.48
C GLU A 78 13.84 7.35 -1.59
N LYS A 79 13.12 7.17 -2.71
CA LYS A 79 11.76 7.71 -2.88
C LYS A 79 10.77 7.06 -1.92
N ALA A 80 10.92 5.77 -1.67
CA ALA A 80 10.09 5.05 -0.69
C ALA A 80 10.30 5.60 0.72
N GLN A 81 11.55 5.85 1.12
CA GLN A 81 11.88 6.44 2.42
C GLN A 81 11.33 7.85 2.58
N ARG A 82 11.56 8.74 1.62
CA ARG A 82 11.01 10.11 1.63
C ARG A 82 9.48 10.12 1.76
N HIS A 83 8.81 9.25 1.05
CA HIS A 83 7.36 9.11 1.15
C HIS A 83 6.94 8.61 2.53
N GLN A 84 7.67 7.67 3.09
CA GLN A 84 7.41 7.12 4.41
C GLN A 84 7.62 8.16 5.52
N GLU A 85 8.68 8.95 5.44
CA GLU A 85 8.98 10.07 6.34
C GLU A 85 7.93 11.16 6.26
N HIS A 86 7.53 11.55 5.05
CA HIS A 86 6.47 12.52 4.82
C HIS A 86 5.14 12.10 5.46
N TRP A 87 4.73 10.85 5.28
CA TRP A 87 3.50 10.35 5.88
C TRP A 87 3.62 10.13 7.40
N ALA A 88 4.81 9.83 7.89
CA ALA A 88 5.05 9.76 9.33
C ALA A 88 4.87 11.14 9.98
N GLU A 89 5.38 12.19 9.34
CA GLU A 89 5.24 13.57 9.79
C GLU A 89 3.77 14.01 9.79
N ILE A 90 3.04 13.76 8.71
CA ILE A 90 1.59 14.06 8.63
C ILE A 90 0.82 13.34 9.74
N ARG A 91 1.11 12.06 9.98
CA ARG A 91 0.46 11.30 11.08
C ARG A 91 0.79 11.88 12.46
N ARG A 92 2.00 12.40 12.66
CA ARG A 92 2.39 13.07 13.90
C ARG A 92 1.58 14.34 14.11
N GLN A 93 1.52 15.21 13.11
CA GLN A 93 0.75 16.46 13.15
C GLN A 93 -0.74 16.21 13.39
N HIS A 94 -1.34 15.22 12.75
CA HIS A 94 -2.73 14.84 13.00
C HIS A 94 -2.96 14.32 14.42
N ARG A 95 -1.99 13.63 15.00
CA ARG A 95 -2.07 13.14 16.38
C ARG A 95 -2.00 14.27 17.37
N GLU A 96 -1.09 15.21 17.17
CA GLU A 96 -0.95 16.42 17.98
C GLU A 96 -2.21 17.29 17.93
N ALA A 97 -2.71 17.59 16.72
CA ALA A 97 -3.94 18.35 16.54
C ALA A 97 -5.19 17.66 17.15
N ARG A 98 -5.20 16.33 17.16
CA ARG A 98 -6.28 15.57 17.82
C ARG A 98 -6.18 15.64 19.36
N ALA A 99 -4.96 15.61 19.89
CA ALA A 99 -4.73 15.75 21.33
C ALA A 99 -5.14 17.14 21.82
N GLU A 100 -4.73 18.21 21.12
CA GLU A 100 -5.12 19.59 21.42
C GLU A 100 -6.66 19.77 21.45
N ARG A 101 -7.36 19.24 20.44
CA ARG A 101 -8.84 19.28 20.43
C ARG A 101 -9.49 18.50 21.55
N ALA A 102 -8.85 17.42 22.00
CA ALA A 102 -9.35 16.65 23.13
C ALA A 102 -9.17 17.40 24.46
N GLU A 103 -8.07 18.12 24.63
CA GLU A 103 -7.81 18.97 25.79
C GLU A 103 -8.79 20.16 25.83
N GLU A 104 -8.98 20.87 24.73
CA GLU A 104 -9.97 21.96 24.61
C GLU A 104 -11.41 21.48 24.94
N ALA A 105 -11.77 20.28 24.49
CA ALA A 105 -13.08 19.71 24.77
C ALA A 105 -13.25 19.35 26.26
N GLN A 106 -12.20 18.96 26.95
CA GLN A 106 -12.22 18.69 28.40
C GLN A 106 -12.34 19.98 29.20
N GLU A 107 -11.58 21.00 28.84
CA GLU A 107 -11.64 22.32 29.50
C GLU A 107 -13.01 22.94 29.41
N THR A 108 -13.66 22.87 28.24
CA THR A 108 -15.04 23.39 28.07
C THR A 108 -16.09 22.61 28.88
N THR A 109 -15.87 21.32 29.13
CA THR A 109 -16.81 20.53 29.96
C THR A 109 -16.61 20.79 31.45
N GLU A 110 -15.40 21.07 31.91
CA GLU A 110 -15.12 21.44 33.31
C GLU A 110 -15.73 22.81 33.63
N ASP A 111 -15.58 23.79 32.77
CA ASP A 111 -16.19 25.11 32.93
C ASP A 111 -17.72 25.05 32.98
N ALA A 112 -18.34 24.24 32.12
CA ALA A 112 -19.78 24.02 32.12
C ALA A 112 -20.27 23.33 33.41
N CYS A 113 -19.46 22.45 33.99
CA CYS A 113 -19.78 21.75 35.23
C CYS A 113 -19.70 22.69 36.47
N THR A 114 -18.72 23.58 36.53
CA THR A 114 -18.58 24.56 37.60
C THR A 114 -19.70 25.61 37.62
N VAL A 115 -20.19 26.03 36.45
CA VAL A 115 -21.34 26.94 36.32
C VAL A 115 -22.64 26.30 36.81
N VAL A 116 -22.83 25.01 36.62
CA VAL A 116 -24.05 24.29 37.09
C VAL A 116 -24.03 24.11 38.59
N GLU A 117 -22.86 23.86 39.23
CA GLU A 117 -22.76 23.81 40.68
C GLU A 117 -22.99 25.17 41.34
N GLY A 118 -22.55 26.26 40.75
CA GLY A 118 -22.81 27.61 41.23
C GLY A 118 -24.29 28.01 41.24
N ARG A 119 -25.14 27.42 40.45
CA ARG A 119 -26.60 27.65 40.42
C ARG A 119 -27.39 26.92 41.52
N LYS A 120 -26.84 25.85 42.07
CA LYS A 120 -27.50 25.04 43.11
C LYS A 120 -27.41 25.67 44.51
N ILE A 121 -26.59 26.68 44.73
CA ILE A 121 -26.31 27.31 46.02
C ILE A 121 -27.25 28.49 46.31
N HIS A 122 -28.09 28.91 45.37
CA HIS A 122 -28.97 30.06 45.45
C HIS A 122 -30.47 29.73 45.64
N ASP A 123 -30.77 28.66 46.32
CA ASP A 123 -32.14 28.39 46.80
C ASP A 123 -32.35 28.81 48.23
#